data_3712eafd686d91b7354424d4fcc56fd5
#
_entry.id   3712eafd686d91b7354424d4fcc56fd5
#
_cell.length_a   1.000
_cell.length_b   1.000
_cell.length_c   1.000
_cell.angle_alpha   90.00
_cell.angle_beta   90.00
_cell.angle_gamma   90.00
#
_symmetry.space_group_name_H-M   'P 1'
#
loop_
_entity.id
_entity.type
_entity.pdbx_description
1 polymer ?
#
loop_
_entity_poly.entity_id
_entity_poly.type
_entity_poly.pdbx_seq_one_letter_code
_entity_poly.pdbx_strand_id
1 'polypeptide(L)'
;MDNLDLEVPAQACFGLLGPNGAGKTTTLRMIYGVTRATSGTIRVFGMDINQHLRVVRSRLGVTLQQNVLIEALSPKENLRVFGRYHLLREPELSRRTAELIDFLDLRSHADVPVRQLSGGFQRRLAIALSLMNRPELLILDEPTTGLDPAVRLVLWSRIRELRTAGTTVLITTHYMDEAQRLCDRVAIVSGGRVIDTGAPGDLIAHRLAPETVEFDCTSQEEAALLDGFVRSGRRLRVGQRLMLYVDDATQLIERIRRYDHSDRRAIIVRPTNLEDVFLSLTGTSLEGNS
;
A
#
# COMPACT_ATOMS: atom_id res chain seq x y z
N MET A 1 -1.77 -5.01 18.52
CA MET A 1 -1.14 -6.08 17.72
C MET A 1 -1.07 -7.31 18.57
N ASP A 2 -1.49 -8.43 18.05
CA ASP A 2 -1.59 -9.67 18.80
C ASP A 2 -0.87 -10.78 18.02
N ASN A 3 0.29 -11.24 18.54
CA ASN A 3 1.14 -12.27 17.94
C ASN A 3 1.42 -12.02 16.44
N LEU A 4 2.06 -10.89 16.15
CA LEU A 4 2.43 -10.54 14.78
C LEU A 4 3.80 -11.13 14.45
N ASP A 5 3.83 -12.15 13.58
CA ASP A 5 5.05 -12.65 12.95
C ASP A 5 5.16 -12.07 11.54
N LEU A 6 6.26 -11.37 11.27
CA LEU A 6 6.49 -10.68 10.02
C LEU A 6 7.96 -10.74 9.62
N GLU A 7 8.20 -11.13 8.38
CA GLU A 7 9.52 -11.08 7.76
C GLU A 7 9.48 -10.22 6.49
N VAL A 8 10.34 -9.21 6.43
CA VAL A 8 10.49 -8.31 5.28
C VAL A 8 11.81 -8.65 4.59
N PRO A 9 11.77 -9.21 3.37
CA PRO A 9 12.98 -9.54 2.61
C PRO A 9 13.76 -8.27 2.24
N ALA A 10 15.09 -8.37 2.25
CA ALA A 10 15.93 -7.27 1.78
C ALA A 10 15.73 -7.02 0.27
N GLN A 11 15.88 -5.77 -0.15
CA GLN A 11 15.76 -5.33 -1.55
C GLN A 11 14.39 -5.63 -2.20
N ALA A 12 13.37 -5.85 -1.40
CA ALA A 12 11.99 -6.06 -1.83
C ALA A 12 11.11 -4.88 -1.44
N CYS A 13 9.99 -4.73 -2.14
CA CYS A 13 8.87 -3.91 -1.70
C CYS A 13 7.86 -4.80 -0.96
N PHE A 14 7.67 -4.56 0.32
CA PHE A 14 6.75 -5.30 1.18
C PHE A 14 5.58 -4.43 1.61
N GLY A 15 4.35 -4.94 1.45
CA GLY A 15 3.12 -4.24 1.80
C GLY A 15 2.47 -4.77 3.08
N LEU A 16 2.13 -3.88 4.01
CA LEU A 16 1.18 -4.17 5.09
C LEU A 16 -0.18 -3.66 4.69
N LEU A 17 -1.11 -4.57 4.41
CA LEU A 17 -2.44 -4.28 3.92
C LEU A 17 -3.48 -4.46 5.02
N GLY A 18 -4.50 -3.62 5.03
CA GLY A 18 -5.61 -3.79 5.95
C GLY A 18 -6.41 -2.51 6.15
N PRO A 19 -7.59 -2.61 6.79
CA PRO A 19 -8.43 -1.45 7.05
C PRO A 19 -7.78 -0.50 8.06
N ASN A 20 -8.40 0.65 8.23
CA ASN A 20 -8.02 1.57 9.30
C ASN A 20 -8.21 0.90 10.67
N GLY A 21 -7.28 1.12 11.58
CA GLY A 21 -7.29 0.45 12.89
C GLY A 21 -6.74 -0.99 12.93
N ALA A 22 -6.37 -1.59 11.78
CA ALA A 22 -5.81 -2.94 11.74
C ALA A 22 -4.45 -3.07 12.46
N GLY A 23 -3.78 -1.95 12.78
CA GLY A 23 -2.51 -1.93 13.49
C GLY A 23 -1.29 -1.65 12.61
N LYS A 24 -1.47 -1.34 11.32
CA LYS A 24 -0.38 -1.07 10.36
C LYS A 24 0.61 0.00 10.88
N THR A 25 0.13 1.21 11.17
CA THR A 25 0.95 2.31 11.71
C THR A 25 1.58 1.95 13.06
N THR A 26 0.88 1.20 13.92
CA THR A 26 1.46 0.73 15.19
C THR A 26 2.64 -0.20 14.96
N THR A 27 2.54 -1.12 13.99
CA THR A 27 3.64 -1.99 13.58
C THR A 27 4.83 -1.17 13.09
N LEU A 28 4.60 -0.18 12.21
CA LEU A 28 5.68 0.70 11.78
C LEU A 28 6.33 1.45 12.95
N ARG A 29 5.53 2.01 13.87
CA ARG A 29 6.02 2.73 15.06
C ARG A 29 6.91 1.85 15.94
N MET A 30 6.63 0.56 16.01
CA MET A 30 7.50 -0.41 16.70
C MET A 30 8.79 -0.65 15.91
N ILE A 31 8.73 -0.80 14.58
CA ILE A 31 9.90 -1.04 13.72
C ILE A 31 10.90 0.13 13.76
N TYR A 32 10.43 1.39 13.77
CA TYR A 32 11.34 2.53 13.92
C TYR A 32 11.50 3.01 15.38
N GLY A 33 11.00 2.22 16.35
CA GLY A 33 11.32 2.36 17.77
C GLY A 33 10.67 3.54 18.49
N VAL A 34 9.53 4.06 18.01
CA VAL A 34 8.74 5.09 18.72
C VAL A 34 7.83 4.45 19.76
N THR A 35 7.33 3.24 19.47
CA THR A 35 6.51 2.46 20.39
C THR A 35 7.24 1.16 20.72
N ARG A 36 7.21 0.74 21.96
CA ARG A 36 7.77 -0.56 22.37
C ARG A 36 6.72 -1.65 22.23
N ALA A 37 7.14 -2.83 21.75
CA ALA A 37 6.30 -4.01 21.80
C ALA A 37 6.14 -4.46 23.27
N THR A 38 4.95 -4.93 23.64
CA THR A 38 4.66 -5.46 24.98
C THR A 38 5.42 -6.76 25.23
N SER A 39 5.60 -7.58 24.20
CA SER A 39 6.33 -8.84 24.21
C SER A 39 6.90 -9.15 22.84
N GLY A 40 7.76 -10.16 22.73
CA GLY A 40 8.40 -10.55 21.49
C GLY A 40 9.66 -9.74 21.17
N THR A 41 10.19 -9.94 19.96
CA THR A 41 11.44 -9.30 19.51
C THR A 41 11.27 -8.69 18.14
N ILE A 42 11.89 -7.53 17.94
CA ILE A 42 11.94 -6.86 16.64
C ILE A 42 13.39 -6.70 16.24
N ARG A 43 13.74 -7.26 15.09
CA ARG A 43 15.07 -7.13 14.51
C ARG A 43 14.99 -6.39 13.19
N VAL A 44 15.87 -5.40 13.03
CA VAL A 44 16.02 -4.65 11.79
C VAL A 44 17.49 -4.71 11.40
N PHE A 45 17.79 -5.12 10.18
CA PHE A 45 19.17 -5.41 9.71
C PHE A 45 19.88 -6.44 10.60
N GLY A 46 19.14 -7.43 11.14
CA GLY A 46 19.65 -8.43 12.08
C GLY A 46 19.86 -7.93 13.53
N MET A 47 19.72 -6.63 13.78
CA MET A 47 19.94 -6.00 15.09
C MET A 47 18.62 -5.89 15.88
N ASP A 48 18.66 -6.22 17.17
CA ASP A 48 17.55 -5.96 18.09
C ASP A 48 17.35 -4.45 18.25
N ILE A 49 16.14 -3.96 17.95
CA ILE A 49 15.84 -2.54 17.95
C ILE A 49 15.95 -1.91 19.34
N ASN A 50 15.69 -2.67 20.40
CA ASN A 50 15.78 -2.16 21.77
C ASN A 50 17.23 -1.87 22.20
N GLN A 51 18.19 -2.58 21.61
CA GLN A 51 19.61 -2.46 21.92
C GLN A 51 20.35 -1.53 20.94
N HIS A 52 19.90 -1.47 19.69
CA HIS A 52 20.63 -0.80 18.60
C HIS A 52 19.84 0.31 17.91
N LEU A 53 18.86 0.92 18.59
CA LEU A 53 17.91 1.89 18.01
C LEU A 53 18.58 3.01 17.22
N ARG A 54 19.68 3.58 17.75
CA ARG A 54 20.39 4.70 17.08
C ARG A 54 21.01 4.26 15.76
N VAL A 55 21.63 3.10 15.73
CA VAL A 55 22.25 2.53 14.51
C VAL A 55 21.17 2.17 13.50
N VAL A 56 20.10 1.52 13.92
CA VAL A 56 18.98 1.18 13.05
C VAL A 56 18.40 2.45 12.42
N ARG A 57 18.07 3.48 13.22
CA ARG A 57 17.49 4.73 12.72
C ARG A 57 18.38 5.47 11.73
N SER A 58 19.70 5.42 11.86
CA SER A 58 20.60 6.07 10.90
C SER A 58 20.56 5.45 9.50
N ARG A 59 20.05 4.22 9.38
CA ARG A 59 19.90 3.45 8.13
C ARG A 59 18.44 3.41 7.63
N LEU A 60 17.51 4.03 8.36
CA LEU A 60 16.10 4.13 7.98
C LEU A 60 15.78 5.46 7.30
N GLY A 61 14.85 5.41 6.34
CA GLY A 61 14.07 6.55 5.91
C GLY A 61 12.61 6.32 6.30
N VAL A 62 11.95 7.31 6.88
CA VAL A 62 10.56 7.16 7.32
C VAL A 62 9.73 8.33 6.82
N THR A 63 8.69 8.04 6.07
CA THR A 63 7.64 9.01 5.70
C THR A 63 6.37 8.64 6.45
N LEU A 64 5.94 9.52 7.33
CA LEU A 64 4.72 9.34 8.11
C LEU A 64 3.48 9.65 7.27
N GLN A 65 2.31 9.21 7.74
CA GLN A 65 1.02 9.53 7.12
C GLN A 65 0.81 11.05 7.03
N GLN A 66 1.08 11.78 8.13
CA GLN A 66 1.11 13.24 8.13
C GLN A 66 2.51 13.73 7.75
N ASN A 67 2.57 14.68 6.83
CA ASN A 67 3.84 15.26 6.41
C ASN A 67 4.44 16.14 7.53
N VAL A 68 5.72 15.90 7.84
CA VAL A 68 6.48 16.73 8.78
C VAL A 68 7.41 17.62 7.97
N LEU A 69 6.91 18.80 7.61
CA LEU A 69 7.60 19.78 6.76
C LEU A 69 7.71 21.11 7.49
N ILE A 70 8.77 21.87 7.20
CA ILE A 70 8.91 23.25 7.67
C ILE A 70 8.21 24.15 6.65
N GLU A 71 6.98 24.54 6.94
CA GLU A 71 6.07 25.21 5.99
C GLU A 71 6.57 26.56 5.49
N ALA A 72 7.35 27.26 6.30
CA ALA A 72 7.93 28.56 5.95
C ALA A 72 9.10 28.45 4.96
N LEU A 73 9.71 27.27 4.85
CA LEU A 73 10.87 27.01 3.97
C LEU A 73 10.42 26.40 2.65
N SER A 74 11.23 26.60 1.61
CA SER A 74 11.08 25.94 0.32
C SER A 74 11.54 24.47 0.39
N PRO A 75 11.21 23.62 -0.61
CA PRO A 75 11.72 22.26 -0.74
C PRO A 75 13.24 22.17 -0.62
N LYS A 76 13.96 23.04 -1.30
CA LYS A 76 15.40 23.10 -1.28
C LYS A 76 15.96 23.41 0.11
N GLU A 77 15.36 24.35 0.82
CA GLU A 77 15.74 24.70 2.19
C GLU A 77 15.40 23.59 3.17
N ASN A 78 14.21 22.97 3.06
CA ASN A 78 13.84 21.79 3.86
C ASN A 78 14.89 20.69 3.70
N LEU A 79 15.23 20.31 2.46
CA LEU A 79 16.22 19.28 2.18
C LEU A 79 17.60 19.64 2.78
N ARG A 80 18.02 20.89 2.71
CA ARG A 80 19.28 21.35 3.31
C ARG A 80 19.28 21.28 4.84
N VAL A 81 18.17 21.65 5.49
CA VAL A 81 18.01 21.55 6.95
C VAL A 81 18.08 20.08 7.37
N PHE A 82 17.28 19.22 6.74
CA PHE A 82 17.25 17.78 7.08
C PHE A 82 18.57 17.08 6.74
N GLY A 83 19.24 17.47 5.65
CA GLY A 83 20.56 16.95 5.33
C GLY A 83 21.62 17.28 6.41
N ARG A 84 21.54 18.47 7.01
CA ARG A 84 22.40 18.82 8.16
C ARG A 84 22.09 17.99 9.41
N TYR A 85 20.83 17.65 9.68
CA TYR A 85 20.49 16.70 10.75
C TYR A 85 21.09 15.32 10.51
N HIS A 86 21.25 14.91 9.24
CA HIS A 86 21.98 13.69 8.87
C HIS A 86 23.50 13.90 8.77
N LEU A 87 24.03 15.04 9.25
CA LEU A 87 25.46 15.39 9.27
C LEU A 87 26.11 15.54 7.89
N LEU A 88 25.31 15.72 6.84
CA LEU A 88 25.84 16.02 5.50
C LEU A 88 26.44 17.42 5.46
N ARG A 89 27.61 17.54 4.85
CA ARG A 89 28.36 18.78 4.66
C ARG A 89 28.54 19.10 3.18
N GLU A 90 28.87 20.35 2.88
CA GLU A 90 29.23 20.71 1.50
C GLU A 90 30.53 20.01 1.07
N PRO A 91 30.64 19.61 -0.21
CA PRO A 91 29.69 19.82 -1.31
C PRO A 91 28.59 18.73 -1.41
N GLU A 92 28.63 17.68 -0.57
CA GLU A 92 27.71 16.54 -0.67
C GLU A 92 26.24 16.95 -0.38
N LEU A 93 26.03 17.84 0.59
CA LEU A 93 24.70 18.36 0.91
C LEU A 93 24.03 19.00 -0.32
N SER A 94 24.76 19.85 -1.05
CA SER A 94 24.23 20.49 -2.26
C SER A 94 23.96 19.48 -3.37
N ARG A 95 24.86 18.52 -3.58
CA ARG A 95 24.70 17.46 -4.57
C ARG A 95 23.46 16.60 -4.26
N ARG A 96 23.32 16.14 -2.99
CA ARG A 96 22.19 15.31 -2.58
C ARG A 96 20.86 16.06 -2.65
N THR A 97 20.86 17.35 -2.30
CA THR A 97 19.66 18.20 -2.43
C THR A 97 19.20 18.28 -3.89
N ALA A 98 20.12 18.55 -4.83
CA ALA A 98 19.80 18.63 -6.26
C ALA A 98 19.28 17.28 -6.80
N GLU A 99 19.95 16.19 -6.45
CA GLU A 99 19.57 14.82 -6.83
C GLU A 99 18.12 14.50 -6.40
N LEU A 100 17.73 14.82 -5.16
CA LEU A 100 16.38 14.53 -4.66
C LEU A 100 15.32 15.46 -5.23
N ILE A 101 15.65 16.72 -5.49
CA ILE A 101 14.77 17.66 -6.19
C ILE A 101 14.42 17.10 -7.57
N ASP A 102 15.42 16.60 -8.30
CA ASP A 102 15.21 16.04 -9.63
C ASP A 102 14.47 14.70 -9.58
N PHE A 103 14.88 13.82 -8.68
CA PHE A 103 14.29 12.49 -8.54
C PHE A 103 12.79 12.53 -8.21
N LEU A 104 12.34 13.48 -7.38
CA LEU A 104 10.93 13.62 -6.98
C LEU A 104 10.17 14.68 -7.77
N ASP A 105 10.72 15.16 -8.91
CA ASP A 105 10.10 16.18 -9.77
C ASP A 105 9.68 17.44 -8.99
N LEU A 106 10.55 17.93 -8.14
CA LEU A 106 10.31 19.13 -7.31
C LEU A 106 10.89 20.42 -7.92
N ARG A 107 11.57 20.34 -9.06
CA ARG A 107 12.35 21.45 -9.65
C ARG A 107 11.51 22.70 -9.89
N SER A 108 10.29 22.57 -10.40
CA SER A 108 9.40 23.69 -10.70
C SER A 108 8.97 24.51 -9.47
N HIS A 109 9.11 23.91 -8.26
CA HIS A 109 8.72 24.53 -7.00
C HIS A 109 9.84 24.50 -5.96
N ALA A 110 11.07 24.31 -6.39
CA ALA A 110 12.22 24.11 -5.50
C ALA A 110 12.47 25.28 -4.53
N ASP A 111 12.14 26.47 -4.94
CA ASP A 111 12.34 27.72 -4.18
C ASP A 111 11.01 28.35 -3.68
N VAL A 112 9.86 27.66 -3.85
CA VAL A 112 8.54 28.12 -3.39
C VAL A 112 8.29 27.61 -1.97
N PRO A 113 7.85 28.44 -1.01
CA PRO A 113 7.54 27.99 0.36
C PRO A 113 6.51 26.86 0.40
N VAL A 114 6.74 25.85 1.26
CA VAL A 114 5.93 24.62 1.35
C VAL A 114 4.44 24.91 1.57
N ARG A 115 4.09 25.94 2.34
CA ARG A 115 2.71 26.36 2.56
C ARG A 115 1.93 26.75 1.30
N GLN A 116 2.62 27.00 0.18
CA GLN A 116 2.03 27.33 -1.11
C GLN A 116 1.97 26.13 -2.07
N LEU A 117 2.47 24.99 -1.66
CA LEU A 117 2.51 23.77 -2.46
C LEU A 117 1.22 22.97 -2.33
N SER A 118 0.84 22.29 -3.41
CA SER A 118 -0.23 21.29 -3.35
C SER A 118 0.17 20.10 -2.48
N GLY A 119 -0.82 19.34 -1.97
CA GLY A 119 -0.58 18.15 -1.17
C GLY A 119 0.33 17.12 -1.87
N GLY A 120 0.22 16.99 -3.20
CA GLY A 120 1.09 16.11 -3.98
C GLY A 120 2.56 16.54 -3.98
N PHE A 121 2.84 17.83 -4.08
CA PHE A 121 4.21 18.35 -3.95
C PHE A 121 4.74 18.19 -2.52
N GLN A 122 3.91 18.45 -1.52
CA GLN A 122 4.28 18.25 -0.11
C GLN A 122 4.59 16.78 0.17
N ARG A 123 3.79 15.84 -0.38
CA ARG A 123 4.03 14.40 -0.21
C ARG A 123 5.34 13.96 -0.87
N ARG A 124 5.62 14.42 -2.08
CA ARG A 124 6.89 14.15 -2.76
C ARG A 124 8.08 14.70 -1.98
N LEU A 125 7.95 15.91 -1.41
CA LEU A 125 8.98 16.48 -0.55
C LEU A 125 9.19 15.65 0.72
N ALA A 126 8.12 15.19 1.39
CA ALA A 126 8.23 14.35 2.58
C ALA A 126 9.00 13.04 2.29
N ILE A 127 8.77 12.43 1.12
CA ILE A 127 9.53 11.26 0.66
C ILE A 127 10.98 11.64 0.34
N ALA A 128 11.22 12.79 -0.31
CA ALA A 128 12.58 13.26 -0.57
C ALA A 128 13.40 13.44 0.74
N LEU A 129 12.75 13.97 1.79
CA LEU A 129 13.39 14.10 3.11
C LEU A 129 13.76 12.75 3.72
N SER A 130 12.90 11.73 3.58
CA SER A 130 13.18 10.38 4.08
C SER A 130 14.28 9.65 3.32
N LEU A 131 14.64 10.14 2.14
CA LEU A 131 15.72 9.60 1.31
C LEU A 131 17.08 10.31 1.52
N MET A 132 17.12 11.36 2.34
CA MET A 132 18.30 12.22 2.48
C MET A 132 19.55 11.44 2.92
N ASN A 133 19.41 10.49 3.83
CA ASN A 133 20.48 9.66 4.38
C ASN A 133 20.79 8.40 3.55
N ARG A 134 20.24 8.23 2.35
CA ARG A 134 20.38 7.01 1.52
C ARG A 134 20.01 5.75 2.31
N PRO A 135 18.76 5.62 2.77
CA PRO A 135 18.36 4.55 3.65
C PRO A 135 18.45 3.19 2.97
N GLU A 136 18.79 2.16 3.75
CA GLU A 136 18.70 0.76 3.33
C GLU A 136 17.27 0.22 3.42
N LEU A 137 16.46 0.77 4.34
CA LEU A 137 15.04 0.50 4.47
C LEU A 137 14.26 1.81 4.47
N LEU A 138 13.39 1.98 3.48
CA LEU A 138 12.43 3.08 3.38
C LEU A 138 11.06 2.62 3.87
N ILE A 139 10.54 3.29 4.89
CA ILE A 139 9.20 3.05 5.45
C ILE A 139 8.27 4.16 4.99
N LEU A 140 7.17 3.78 4.33
CA LEU A 140 6.17 4.69 3.80
C LEU A 140 4.80 4.37 4.42
N ASP A 141 4.31 5.25 5.28
CA ASP A 141 2.98 5.09 5.88
C ASP A 141 1.93 5.77 5.00
N GLU A 142 1.12 4.97 4.31
CA GLU A 142 0.07 5.38 3.38
C GLU A 142 0.54 6.46 2.37
N PRO A 143 1.55 6.15 1.52
CA PRO A 143 2.26 7.17 0.73
C PRO A 143 1.40 7.91 -0.28
N THR A 144 0.30 7.31 -0.76
CA THR A 144 -0.51 7.87 -1.85
C THR A 144 -1.91 8.31 -1.43
N THR A 145 -2.22 8.22 -0.13
CA THR A 145 -3.53 8.64 0.38
C THR A 145 -3.78 10.12 0.11
N GLY A 146 -4.95 10.42 -0.48
CA GLY A 146 -5.36 11.79 -0.81
C GLY A 146 -4.66 12.40 -2.04
N LEU A 147 -3.91 11.59 -2.81
CA LEU A 147 -3.28 12.04 -4.06
C LEU A 147 -4.14 11.75 -5.28
N ASP A 148 -4.08 12.65 -6.25
CA ASP A 148 -4.69 12.45 -7.57
C ASP A 148 -4.10 11.23 -8.29
N PRO A 149 -4.86 10.52 -9.14
CA PRO A 149 -4.41 9.32 -9.84
C PRO A 149 -3.10 9.51 -10.62
N ALA A 150 -2.92 10.64 -11.30
CA ALA A 150 -1.70 10.92 -12.06
C ALA A 150 -0.47 11.06 -11.14
N VAL A 151 -0.61 11.78 -10.02
CA VAL A 151 0.47 11.95 -9.03
C VAL A 151 0.83 10.60 -8.38
N ARG A 152 -0.18 9.76 -8.13
CA ARG A 152 0.01 8.41 -7.59
C ARG A 152 0.86 7.54 -8.51
N LEU A 153 0.57 7.54 -9.82
CA LEU A 153 1.34 6.78 -10.81
C LEU A 153 2.82 7.21 -10.87
N VAL A 154 3.08 8.52 -10.82
CA VAL A 154 4.44 9.04 -10.76
C VAL A 154 5.17 8.55 -9.51
N LEU A 155 4.51 8.64 -8.34
CA LEU A 155 5.11 8.18 -7.08
C LEU A 155 5.39 6.68 -7.08
N TRP A 156 4.50 5.87 -7.63
CA TRP A 156 4.72 4.43 -7.79
C TRP A 156 5.95 4.12 -8.67
N SER A 157 6.15 4.89 -9.75
CA SER A 157 7.36 4.74 -10.56
C SER A 157 8.62 5.00 -9.75
N ARG A 158 8.65 6.09 -8.94
CA ARG A 158 9.79 6.41 -8.08
C ARG A 158 10.06 5.35 -7.01
N ILE A 159 9.01 4.79 -6.41
CA ILE A 159 9.17 3.69 -5.44
C ILE A 159 9.78 2.46 -6.11
N ARG A 160 9.34 2.11 -7.33
CA ARG A 160 9.93 1.01 -8.09
C ARG A 160 11.40 1.25 -8.44
N GLU A 161 11.75 2.47 -8.84
CA GLU A 161 13.14 2.85 -9.11
C GLU A 161 14.02 2.67 -7.87
N LEU A 162 13.56 3.10 -6.68
CA LEU A 162 14.26 2.91 -5.41
C LEU A 162 14.48 1.43 -5.09
N ARG A 163 13.45 0.61 -5.26
CA ARG A 163 13.55 -0.86 -5.08
C ARG A 163 14.57 -1.46 -6.04
N THR A 164 14.51 -1.09 -7.32
CA THR A 164 15.46 -1.59 -8.34
C THR A 164 16.90 -1.15 -8.05
N ALA A 165 17.08 0.01 -7.41
CA ALA A 165 18.37 0.49 -6.94
C ALA A 165 18.87 -0.21 -5.65
N GLY A 166 18.12 -1.20 -5.12
CA GLY A 166 18.49 -2.01 -3.97
C GLY A 166 17.96 -1.54 -2.61
N THR A 167 17.12 -0.49 -2.57
CA THR A 167 16.47 -0.05 -1.33
C THR A 167 15.34 -1.03 -0.98
N THR A 168 15.31 -1.53 0.25
CA THR A 168 14.15 -2.24 0.78
C THR A 168 13.04 -1.23 1.06
N VAL A 169 11.81 -1.51 0.64
CA VAL A 169 10.67 -0.63 0.86
C VAL A 169 9.60 -1.36 1.66
N LEU A 170 9.17 -0.77 2.76
CA LEU A 170 8.03 -1.23 3.55
C LEU A 170 6.91 -0.18 3.47
N ILE A 171 5.79 -0.55 2.86
CA ILE A 171 4.64 0.36 2.74
C ILE A 171 3.47 -0.13 3.56
N THR A 172 2.70 0.79 4.11
CA THR A 172 1.34 0.50 4.57
C THR A 172 0.36 1.11 3.58
N THR A 173 -0.71 0.41 3.30
CA THR A 173 -1.79 0.94 2.46
C THR A 173 -3.11 0.23 2.75
N HIS A 174 -4.20 0.90 2.47
CA HIS A 174 -5.52 0.31 2.37
C HIS A 174 -5.97 0.18 0.89
N TYR A 175 -5.16 0.68 -0.06
CA TYR A 175 -5.40 0.54 -1.49
C TYR A 175 -4.78 -0.76 -2.01
N MET A 176 -5.63 -1.74 -2.34
CA MET A 176 -5.16 -3.04 -2.83
C MET A 176 -4.49 -2.96 -4.19
N ASP A 177 -4.94 -2.03 -5.06
CA ASP A 177 -4.32 -1.72 -6.35
C ASP A 177 -2.87 -1.24 -6.18
N GLU A 178 -2.59 -0.38 -5.20
CA GLU A 178 -1.23 0.06 -4.88
C GLU A 178 -0.35 -1.13 -4.52
N ALA A 179 -0.82 -1.96 -3.60
CA ALA A 179 -0.08 -3.12 -3.15
C ALA A 179 0.17 -4.15 -4.27
N GLN A 180 -0.86 -4.42 -5.07
CA GLN A 180 -0.74 -5.36 -6.18
C GLN A 180 0.26 -4.90 -7.25
N ARG A 181 0.40 -3.57 -7.43
CA ARG A 181 1.30 -2.98 -8.44
C ARG A 181 2.73 -2.77 -7.95
N LEU A 182 2.93 -2.56 -6.66
CA LEU A 182 4.23 -2.17 -6.10
C LEU A 182 4.92 -3.28 -5.33
N CYS A 183 4.17 -4.12 -4.63
CA CYS A 183 4.74 -5.04 -3.66
C CYS A 183 5.12 -6.38 -4.28
N ASP A 184 6.31 -6.85 -3.94
CA ASP A 184 6.75 -8.23 -4.24
C ASP A 184 6.06 -9.24 -3.32
N ARG A 185 5.82 -8.82 -2.06
CA ARG A 185 5.08 -9.58 -1.06
C ARG A 185 4.21 -8.64 -0.23
N VAL A 186 3.12 -9.18 0.27
CA VAL A 186 2.20 -8.46 1.14
C VAL A 186 1.83 -9.30 2.35
N ALA A 187 1.53 -8.65 3.46
CA ALA A 187 0.84 -9.24 4.59
C ALA A 187 -0.52 -8.55 4.76
N ILE A 188 -1.58 -9.33 4.75
CA ILE A 188 -2.94 -8.87 5.00
C ILE A 188 -3.15 -8.88 6.52
N VAL A 189 -3.44 -7.71 7.09
CA VAL A 189 -3.61 -7.50 8.54
C VAL A 189 -5.05 -7.10 8.83
N SER A 190 -5.67 -7.79 9.79
CA SER A 190 -6.98 -7.42 10.32
C SER A 190 -7.06 -7.76 11.80
N GLY A 191 -7.72 -6.92 12.60
CA GLY A 191 -7.86 -7.13 14.04
C GLY A 191 -6.52 -7.27 14.78
N GLY A 192 -5.45 -6.65 14.28
CA GLY A 192 -4.13 -6.72 14.90
C GLY A 192 -3.34 -8.01 14.62
N ARG A 193 -3.79 -8.86 13.70
CA ARG A 193 -3.14 -10.13 13.31
C ARG A 193 -2.86 -10.18 11.83
N VAL A 194 -1.81 -10.89 11.42
CA VAL A 194 -1.60 -11.27 10.02
C VAL A 194 -2.56 -12.41 9.69
N ILE A 195 -3.40 -12.21 8.68
CA ILE A 195 -4.35 -13.22 8.20
C ILE A 195 -3.72 -14.07 7.10
N ASP A 196 -2.95 -13.42 6.22
CA ASP A 196 -2.28 -14.09 5.11
C ASP A 196 -1.05 -13.31 4.66
N THR A 197 -0.09 -14.01 4.05
CA THR A 197 1.15 -13.42 3.54
C THR A 197 1.60 -14.14 2.27
N GLY A 198 1.94 -13.37 1.22
CA GLY A 198 2.42 -13.96 -0.04
C GLY A 198 2.72 -12.90 -1.09
N ALA A 199 3.14 -13.34 -2.27
CA ALA A 199 3.12 -12.46 -3.44
C ALA A 199 1.67 -12.19 -3.85
N PRO A 200 1.32 -10.97 -4.30
CA PRO A 200 -0.07 -10.63 -4.67
C PRO A 200 -0.68 -11.61 -5.67
N GLY A 201 0.06 -11.99 -6.71
CA GLY A 201 -0.40 -12.95 -7.70
C GLY A 201 -0.67 -14.34 -7.13
N ASP A 202 0.20 -14.82 -6.24
CA ASP A 202 0.05 -16.12 -5.59
C ASP A 202 -1.18 -16.14 -4.68
N LEU A 203 -1.38 -15.09 -3.90
CA LEU A 203 -2.56 -14.96 -3.03
C LEU A 203 -3.85 -14.99 -3.83
N ILE A 204 -3.89 -14.33 -4.99
CA ILE A 204 -5.05 -14.36 -5.89
C ILE A 204 -5.25 -15.77 -6.42
N ALA A 205 -4.23 -16.36 -7.04
CA ALA A 205 -4.33 -17.66 -7.72
C ALA A 205 -4.68 -18.82 -6.77
N HIS A 206 -4.20 -18.78 -5.52
CA HIS A 206 -4.50 -19.84 -4.54
C HIS A 206 -5.88 -19.71 -3.88
N ARG A 207 -6.45 -18.52 -3.89
CA ARG A 207 -7.66 -18.22 -3.11
C ARG A 207 -8.93 -18.15 -3.94
N LEU A 208 -8.83 -17.63 -5.15
CA LEU A 208 -9.99 -17.31 -6.00
C LEU A 208 -9.73 -17.77 -7.43
N ALA A 209 -10.82 -17.97 -8.18
CA ALA A 209 -10.76 -18.21 -9.60
C ALA A 209 -10.30 -16.95 -10.37
N PRO A 210 -9.75 -17.09 -11.60
CA PRO A 210 -9.08 -16.00 -12.30
C PRO A 210 -10.00 -14.86 -12.76
N GLU A 211 -11.30 -15.12 -12.94
CA GLU A 211 -12.24 -14.11 -13.41
C GLU A 211 -13.30 -13.80 -12.37
N THR A 212 -13.63 -12.52 -12.24
CA THR A 212 -14.72 -12.01 -11.40
C THR A 212 -15.82 -11.48 -12.29
N VAL A 213 -17.05 -12.01 -12.07
CA VAL A 213 -18.27 -11.51 -12.70
C VAL A 213 -19.08 -10.77 -11.64
N GLU A 214 -19.32 -9.49 -11.88
CA GLU A 214 -20.06 -8.61 -10.97
C GLU A 214 -21.36 -8.13 -11.60
N PHE A 215 -22.44 -8.21 -10.84
CA PHE A 215 -23.74 -7.68 -11.24
C PHE A 215 -24.62 -7.45 -10.00
N ASP A 216 -25.61 -6.59 -10.16
CA ASP A 216 -26.58 -6.34 -9.10
C ASP A 216 -27.76 -7.31 -9.22
N CYS A 217 -28.13 -7.97 -8.11
CA CYS A 217 -29.29 -8.85 -8.03
C CYS A 217 -29.82 -8.94 -6.60
N THR A 218 -31.09 -9.31 -6.48
CA THR A 218 -31.70 -9.65 -5.19
C THR A 218 -31.29 -11.06 -4.76
N SER A 219 -31.48 -11.39 -3.48
CA SER A 219 -31.21 -12.75 -2.97
C SER A 219 -32.09 -13.82 -3.61
N GLN A 220 -33.30 -13.45 -4.05
CA GLN A 220 -34.19 -14.38 -4.76
C GLN A 220 -33.70 -14.66 -6.18
N GLU A 221 -33.25 -13.63 -6.90
CA GLU A 221 -32.66 -13.78 -8.23
C GLU A 221 -31.36 -14.56 -8.16
N GLU A 222 -30.51 -14.32 -7.13
CA GLU A 222 -29.30 -15.09 -6.92
C GLU A 222 -29.60 -16.59 -6.84
N ALA A 223 -30.58 -17.00 -6.02
CA ALA A 223 -30.95 -18.39 -5.88
C ALA A 223 -31.37 -19.02 -7.23
N ALA A 224 -32.18 -18.32 -8.02
CA ALA A 224 -32.63 -18.77 -9.33
C ALA A 224 -31.47 -18.80 -10.38
N LEU A 225 -30.62 -17.79 -10.36
CA LEU A 225 -29.47 -17.71 -11.30
C LEU A 225 -28.41 -18.77 -11.03
N LEU A 226 -28.16 -19.09 -9.76
CA LEU A 226 -27.06 -19.98 -9.35
C LEU A 226 -27.52 -21.44 -9.11
N ASP A 227 -28.82 -21.73 -9.25
CA ASP A 227 -29.34 -23.08 -9.08
C ASP A 227 -28.63 -24.05 -10.06
N GLY A 228 -27.91 -25.03 -9.47
CA GLY A 228 -27.13 -26.03 -10.19
C GLY A 228 -25.84 -25.53 -10.89
N PHE A 229 -25.51 -24.22 -10.84
CA PHE A 229 -24.34 -23.66 -11.52
C PHE A 229 -23.10 -23.58 -10.63
N VAL A 230 -23.26 -23.24 -9.34
CA VAL A 230 -22.11 -22.99 -8.44
C VAL A 230 -21.82 -24.25 -7.61
N ARG A 231 -21.08 -25.20 -8.16
CA ARG A 231 -20.45 -26.29 -7.36
C ARG A 231 -19.05 -25.96 -6.86
N SER A 232 -18.36 -24.96 -7.42
CA SER A 232 -16.94 -24.70 -7.13
C SER A 232 -16.56 -23.22 -7.01
N GLY A 233 -17.45 -22.28 -7.30
CA GLY A 233 -17.11 -20.85 -7.26
C GLY A 233 -17.33 -20.24 -5.88
N ARG A 234 -16.33 -19.51 -5.37
CA ARG A 234 -16.54 -18.62 -4.24
C ARG A 234 -17.39 -17.44 -4.70
N ARG A 235 -18.26 -16.98 -3.81
CA ARG A 235 -19.13 -15.83 -4.06
C ARG A 235 -19.02 -14.85 -2.91
N LEU A 236 -19.14 -13.58 -3.23
CA LEU A 236 -19.23 -12.51 -2.26
C LEU A 236 -20.41 -11.61 -2.61
N ARG A 237 -21.19 -11.21 -1.60
CA ARG A 237 -22.26 -10.26 -1.74
C ARG A 237 -22.00 -9.04 -0.87
N VAL A 238 -22.06 -7.86 -1.48
CA VAL A 238 -21.99 -6.58 -0.80
C VAL A 238 -23.24 -5.77 -1.17
N GLY A 239 -24.21 -5.69 -0.28
CA GLY A 239 -25.50 -5.09 -0.57
C GLY A 239 -26.24 -5.84 -1.69
N GLN A 240 -26.54 -5.14 -2.79
CA GLN A 240 -27.14 -5.74 -3.99
C GLN A 240 -26.11 -6.27 -4.99
N ARG A 241 -24.83 -5.89 -4.85
CA ARG A 241 -23.75 -6.35 -5.71
C ARG A 241 -23.35 -7.76 -5.37
N LEU A 242 -23.44 -8.66 -6.34
CA LEU A 242 -22.93 -10.03 -6.28
C LEU A 242 -21.66 -10.15 -7.11
N MET A 243 -20.62 -10.70 -6.52
CA MET A 243 -19.36 -11.04 -7.17
C MET A 243 -19.21 -12.56 -7.18
N LEU A 244 -18.99 -13.12 -8.35
CA LEU A 244 -18.78 -14.55 -8.57
C LEU A 244 -17.40 -14.77 -9.16
N TYR A 245 -16.63 -15.67 -8.56
CA TYR A 245 -15.28 -15.99 -8.98
C TYR A 245 -15.32 -17.29 -9.78
N VAL A 246 -14.99 -17.23 -11.06
CA VAL A 246 -15.14 -18.33 -12.02
C VAL A 246 -13.88 -18.52 -12.85
N ASP A 247 -13.69 -19.75 -13.36
CA ASP A 247 -12.58 -20.05 -14.26
C ASP A 247 -12.81 -19.50 -15.68
N ASP A 248 -14.08 -19.44 -16.09
CA ASP A 248 -14.54 -18.89 -17.37
C ASP A 248 -15.91 -18.23 -17.19
N ALA A 249 -15.98 -16.94 -17.45
CA ALA A 249 -17.21 -16.15 -17.30
C ALA A 249 -18.26 -16.40 -18.38
N THR A 250 -17.90 -17.01 -19.52
CA THR A 250 -18.75 -17.13 -20.73
C THR A 250 -20.10 -17.77 -20.41
N GLN A 251 -20.10 -18.94 -19.80
CA GLN A 251 -21.33 -19.68 -19.49
C GLN A 251 -22.19 -18.94 -18.47
N LEU A 252 -21.57 -18.28 -17.50
CA LEU A 252 -22.28 -17.51 -16.48
C LEU A 252 -22.97 -16.29 -17.10
N ILE A 253 -22.29 -15.57 -17.98
CA ILE A 253 -22.83 -14.42 -18.70
C ILE A 253 -24.04 -14.83 -19.56
N GLU A 254 -23.92 -15.91 -20.32
CA GLU A 254 -25.05 -16.43 -21.11
C GLU A 254 -26.25 -16.77 -20.24
N ARG A 255 -26.02 -17.38 -19.08
CA ARG A 255 -27.09 -17.71 -18.13
C ARG A 255 -27.76 -16.47 -17.56
N ILE A 256 -26.98 -15.47 -17.13
CA ILE A 256 -27.51 -14.20 -16.63
C ILE A 256 -28.37 -13.52 -17.70
N ARG A 257 -27.90 -13.45 -18.94
CA ARG A 257 -28.62 -12.86 -20.07
C ARG A 257 -29.92 -13.59 -20.41
N ARG A 258 -29.94 -14.94 -20.32
CA ARG A 258 -31.18 -15.72 -20.50
C ARG A 258 -32.21 -15.47 -19.40
N TYR A 259 -31.77 -15.24 -18.17
CA TYR A 259 -32.61 -14.92 -17.06
C TYR A 259 -33.15 -13.48 -17.12
N ASP A 260 -32.32 -12.54 -17.50
CA ASP A 260 -32.67 -11.13 -17.62
C ASP A 260 -33.14 -10.81 -19.04
N HIS A 261 -34.43 -11.06 -19.30
CA HIS A 261 -35.06 -10.77 -20.61
C HIS A 261 -35.01 -9.28 -20.99
N SER A 262 -34.60 -8.38 -20.09
CA SER A 262 -34.57 -6.92 -20.34
C SER A 262 -33.26 -6.47 -21.00
N ASP A 263 -32.23 -7.29 -21.00
CA ASP A 263 -30.84 -6.99 -21.43
C ASP A 263 -30.26 -5.69 -20.84
N ARG A 264 -30.82 -5.23 -19.71
CA ARG A 264 -30.49 -3.96 -19.05
C ARG A 264 -29.53 -4.12 -17.87
N ARG A 265 -29.31 -5.35 -17.41
CA ARG A 265 -28.43 -5.59 -16.27
C ARG A 265 -26.98 -5.35 -16.64
N ALA A 266 -26.35 -4.41 -15.97
CA ALA A 266 -24.92 -4.19 -16.13
C ALA A 266 -24.14 -5.38 -15.56
N ILE A 267 -23.39 -6.07 -16.41
CA ILE A 267 -22.49 -7.15 -16.02
C ILE A 267 -21.06 -6.65 -16.25
N ILE A 268 -20.25 -6.70 -15.21
CA ILE A 268 -18.81 -6.36 -15.29
C ILE A 268 -18.04 -7.68 -15.20
N VAL A 269 -17.16 -7.90 -16.16
CA VAL A 269 -16.21 -9.01 -16.16
C VAL A 269 -14.82 -8.43 -16.08
N ARG A 270 -14.05 -8.88 -15.12
CA ARG A 270 -12.68 -8.42 -14.91
C ARG A 270 -11.80 -9.54 -14.35
N PRO A 271 -10.48 -9.44 -14.47
CA PRO A 271 -9.56 -10.29 -13.71
C PRO A 271 -9.79 -10.14 -12.21
N THR A 272 -9.71 -11.25 -11.48
CA THR A 272 -9.71 -11.24 -10.01
C THR A 272 -8.48 -10.52 -9.49
N ASN A 273 -8.63 -9.74 -8.44
CA ASN A 273 -7.58 -8.90 -7.90
C ASN A 273 -7.38 -9.10 -6.37
N LEU A 274 -6.41 -8.39 -5.80
CA LEU A 274 -6.08 -8.49 -4.38
C LEU A 274 -7.19 -7.98 -3.45
N GLU A 275 -8.04 -7.07 -3.93
CA GLU A 275 -9.21 -6.58 -3.18
C GLU A 275 -10.23 -7.71 -2.98
N ASP A 276 -10.46 -8.53 -4.00
CA ASP A 276 -11.33 -9.70 -3.92
C ASP A 276 -10.83 -10.70 -2.87
N VAL A 277 -9.51 -10.92 -2.82
CA VAL A 277 -8.88 -11.76 -1.80
C VAL A 277 -9.12 -11.18 -0.42
N PHE A 278 -8.89 -9.87 -0.24
CA PHE A 278 -9.10 -9.20 1.03
C PHE A 278 -10.56 -9.33 1.51
N LEU A 279 -11.51 -9.01 0.64
CA LEU A 279 -12.95 -9.13 0.93
C LEU A 279 -13.34 -10.58 1.28
N SER A 280 -12.79 -11.55 0.58
CA SER A 280 -13.07 -12.98 0.84
C SER A 280 -12.54 -13.46 2.20
N LEU A 281 -11.46 -12.84 2.70
CA LEU A 281 -10.84 -13.19 3.97
C LEU A 281 -11.48 -12.48 5.17
N THR A 282 -11.92 -11.25 4.98
CA THR A 282 -12.40 -10.39 6.08
C THR A 282 -13.92 -10.29 6.15
N GLY A 283 -14.63 -10.57 5.06
CA GLY A 283 -16.08 -10.38 4.95
C GLY A 283 -16.53 -8.91 5.03
N THR A 284 -15.59 -7.97 5.04
CA THR A 284 -15.85 -6.52 5.19
C THR A 284 -15.15 -5.72 4.10
N SER A 285 -15.82 -4.66 3.61
CA SER A 285 -15.17 -3.71 2.71
C SER A 285 -14.07 -2.92 3.44
N LEU A 286 -13.07 -2.46 2.68
CA LEU A 286 -11.97 -1.61 3.20
C LEU A 286 -12.43 -0.23 3.63
N GLU A 287 -13.52 0.26 3.05
CA GLU A 287 -14.18 1.50 3.45
C GLU A 287 -14.94 1.22 4.74
N GLY A 288 -14.34 1.60 5.86
CA GLY A 288 -14.98 1.51 7.17
C GLY A 288 -16.30 2.27 7.15
N ASN A 289 -17.32 1.70 7.74
CA ASN A 289 -18.52 2.43 8.14
C ASN A 289 -18.07 3.67 8.93
N SER A 290 -18.20 4.83 8.31
CA SER A 290 -18.16 6.14 8.96
C SER A 290 -19.48 6.37 9.67
#